data_7127c5ed0c118b9afb64f266aa40ade3
#
_entry.id   7127c5ed0c118b9afb64f266aa40ade3
#
_cell.length_a   1.000
_cell.length_b   1.000
_cell.length_c   1.000
_cell.angle_alpha   90.00
_cell.angle_beta   90.00
_cell.angle_gamma   90.00
#
_symmetry.space_group_name_H-M   'P 1'
#
loop_
_entity.id
_entity.type
_entity.pdbx_description
1 polymer ?
#
loop_
_entity_poly.entity_id
_entity_poly.type
_entity_poly.pdbx_seq_one_letter_code
_entity_poly.pdbx_strand_id
1 'polypeptide(L)'
;MITVVGLTPSLDRTLRLERLAVGGTNRPLRCDDAAGGKGLNVSLLLKALGCAVHLITPSFVRGMEPVLSALREAAVPCSAIPVPGALRVNMKLMDLSASTVTEINMPSLLGSPQAPRAFLDAIAAQARASGWLVLTGSLPGDFPPDFYAQAIAAARKEAPACRILLDAEGEPLRLGLAAHPDMIKPNRHELELLTGRPLSTKEAVASEAARLVREGVGIVLVSMDVGGSLLAAEGALLCAEAVPVPVFTTVGAGDSLVAGCLSVLEPRPRALEEALRMGVACATAHVAGCGAQADSYLPRIQIYSGLE
;
A
#
# COMPACT_ATOMS: atom_id res chain seq x y z
N MET A 1 -1.38 16.93 6.72
CA MET A 1 -0.91 15.68 7.38
C MET A 1 -1.59 14.49 6.73
N ILE A 2 -0.90 13.37 6.58
CA ILE A 2 -1.44 12.12 6.03
C ILE A 2 -1.62 11.12 7.17
N THR A 3 -2.84 10.60 7.35
CA THR A 3 -3.08 9.50 8.30
C THR A 3 -3.14 8.19 7.53
N VAL A 4 -2.35 7.21 7.95
CA VAL A 4 -2.32 5.86 7.36
C VAL A 4 -2.98 4.89 8.33
N VAL A 5 -3.84 4.02 7.83
CA VAL A 5 -4.47 2.92 8.58
C VAL A 5 -3.92 1.61 8.06
N GLY A 6 -3.14 0.92 8.88
CA GLY A 6 -2.55 -0.37 8.58
C GLY A 6 -2.99 -1.42 9.59
N LEU A 7 -3.96 -2.26 9.20
CA LEU A 7 -4.61 -3.20 10.13
C LEU A 7 -3.84 -4.52 10.30
N THR A 8 -2.90 -4.81 9.40
CA THR A 8 -2.22 -6.11 9.35
C THR A 8 -0.69 -5.97 9.31
N PRO A 9 -0.09 -5.34 10.35
CA PRO A 9 1.37 -5.32 10.47
C PRO A 9 1.92 -6.75 10.51
N SER A 10 3.20 -6.91 10.20
CA SER A 10 3.89 -8.20 10.21
C SER A 10 5.35 -8.07 10.64
N LEU A 11 5.93 -9.19 11.03
CA LEU A 11 7.35 -9.43 10.95
C LEU A 11 7.62 -10.22 9.67
N ASP A 12 8.39 -9.67 8.75
CA ASP A 12 8.75 -10.35 7.51
C ASP A 12 10.12 -11.01 7.69
N ARG A 13 10.13 -12.34 7.75
CA ARG A 13 11.31 -13.17 7.95
C ARG A 13 11.81 -13.73 6.63
N THR A 14 13.01 -13.35 6.23
CA THR A 14 13.67 -13.86 5.01
C THR A 14 14.67 -14.95 5.37
N LEU A 15 14.43 -16.16 4.88
CA LEU A 15 15.31 -17.32 5.03
C LEU A 15 16.07 -17.54 3.72
N ARG A 16 17.39 -17.34 3.73
CA ARG A 16 18.24 -17.61 2.57
C ARG A 16 18.72 -19.04 2.60
N LEU A 17 18.36 -19.81 1.59
CA LEU A 17 18.70 -21.22 1.42
C LEU A 17 19.63 -21.37 0.23
N GLU A 18 20.60 -22.26 0.32
CA GLU A 18 21.37 -22.66 -0.86
C GLU A 18 20.43 -23.23 -1.94
N ARG A 19 19.56 -24.15 -1.50
CA ARG A 19 18.49 -24.76 -2.31
C ARG A 19 17.31 -25.10 -1.42
N LEU A 20 16.09 -24.82 -1.90
CA LEU A 20 14.85 -25.22 -1.23
C LEU A 20 14.51 -26.68 -1.52
N ALA A 21 14.60 -27.53 -0.52
CA ALA A 21 14.22 -28.94 -0.61
C ALA A 21 12.76 -29.10 -0.17
N VAL A 22 11.84 -29.20 -1.12
CA VAL A 22 10.42 -29.46 -0.85
C VAL A 22 10.27 -30.89 -0.32
N GLY A 23 9.57 -31.05 0.83
CA GLY A 23 9.42 -32.33 1.50
C GLY A 23 10.64 -32.77 2.32
N GLY A 24 11.71 -32.00 2.35
CA GLY A 24 12.95 -32.27 3.07
C GLY A 24 13.22 -31.30 4.21
N THR A 25 14.33 -31.53 4.94
CA THR A 25 14.83 -30.63 5.97
C THR A 25 15.65 -29.51 5.33
N ASN A 26 15.23 -28.26 5.56
CA ASN A 26 15.94 -27.09 5.10
C ASN A 26 16.67 -26.41 6.27
N ARG A 27 17.94 -26.03 6.06
CA ARG A 27 18.74 -25.24 7.01
C ARG A 27 19.14 -23.93 6.34
N PRO A 28 18.61 -22.79 6.78
CA PRO A 28 18.96 -21.51 6.14
C PRO A 28 20.43 -21.15 6.40
N LEU A 29 21.06 -20.58 5.41
CA LEU A 29 22.40 -19.97 5.51
C LEU A 29 22.33 -18.66 6.31
N ARG A 30 21.20 -17.95 6.20
CA ARG A 30 20.96 -16.69 6.87
C ARG A 30 19.47 -16.48 7.10
N CYS A 31 19.15 -15.81 8.20
CA CYS A 31 17.81 -15.37 8.58
C CYS A 31 17.85 -13.87 8.84
N ASP A 32 17.01 -13.12 8.15
CA ASP A 32 16.87 -11.66 8.30
C ASP A 32 15.42 -11.36 8.67
N ASP A 33 15.20 -10.59 9.74
CA ASP A 33 13.87 -10.13 10.17
C ASP A 33 13.72 -8.65 9.87
N ALA A 34 12.57 -8.25 9.34
CA ALA A 34 12.21 -6.87 9.09
C ALA A 34 10.76 -6.59 9.52
N ALA A 35 10.51 -5.43 10.09
CA ALA A 35 9.14 -4.97 10.31
C ALA A 35 8.46 -4.75 8.96
N GLY A 36 7.20 -5.20 8.84
CA GLY A 36 6.45 -5.18 7.59
C GLY A 36 4.98 -4.82 7.77
N GLY A 37 4.29 -4.84 6.64
CA GLY A 37 2.88 -4.48 6.48
C GLY A 37 2.70 -3.16 5.73
N LYS A 38 1.72 -3.14 4.79
CA LYS A 38 1.51 -2.00 3.87
C LYS A 38 1.43 -0.65 4.60
N GLY A 39 0.66 -0.57 5.70
CA GLY A 39 0.53 0.68 6.45
C GLY A 39 1.85 1.19 7.04
N LEU A 40 2.69 0.29 7.54
CA LEU A 40 4.03 0.65 8.03
C LEU A 40 4.90 1.15 6.87
N ASN A 41 4.97 0.40 5.76
CA ASN A 41 5.78 0.74 4.59
C ASN A 41 5.44 2.14 4.04
N VAL A 42 4.14 2.40 3.83
CA VAL A 42 3.65 3.71 3.37
C VAL A 42 4.04 4.82 4.35
N SER A 43 3.86 4.57 5.66
CA SER A 43 4.15 5.58 6.70
C SER A 43 5.63 5.93 6.79
N LEU A 44 6.50 4.92 6.74
CA LEU A 44 7.95 5.12 6.79
C LEU A 44 8.46 5.89 5.58
N LEU A 45 7.97 5.55 4.38
CA LEU A 45 8.39 6.24 3.17
C LEU A 45 7.84 7.67 3.10
N LEU A 46 6.57 7.91 3.45
CA LEU A 46 6.01 9.26 3.56
C LEU A 46 6.84 10.13 4.51
N LYS A 47 7.25 9.56 5.65
CA LYS A 47 8.09 10.27 6.60
C LYS A 47 9.47 10.59 6.01
N ALA A 48 10.09 9.64 5.32
CA ALA A 48 11.38 9.83 4.65
C ALA A 48 11.31 10.89 3.52
N LEU A 49 10.13 11.03 2.88
CA LEU A 49 9.84 12.09 1.91
C LEU A 49 9.46 13.44 2.55
N GLY A 50 9.60 13.58 3.87
CA GLY A 50 9.36 14.84 4.59
C GLY A 50 7.89 15.13 4.90
N CYS A 51 6.98 14.19 4.69
CA CYS A 51 5.56 14.38 4.99
C CYS A 51 5.27 14.32 6.49
N ALA A 52 4.29 15.10 6.94
CA ALA A 52 3.67 14.91 8.25
C ALA A 52 2.74 13.68 8.16
N VAL A 53 3.08 12.61 8.86
CA VAL A 53 2.37 11.33 8.83
C VAL A 53 1.99 10.86 10.21
N HIS A 54 0.85 10.16 10.35
CA HIS A 54 0.40 9.47 11.54
C HIS A 54 -0.08 8.07 11.16
N LEU A 55 0.32 7.03 11.90
CA LEU A 55 -0.11 5.65 11.66
C LEU A 55 -1.14 5.21 12.70
N ILE A 56 -2.25 4.61 12.25
CA ILE A 56 -3.19 3.86 13.10
C ILE A 56 -2.95 2.38 12.84
N THR A 57 -2.60 1.61 13.88
CA THR A 57 -2.22 0.20 13.73
C THR A 57 -2.58 -0.61 14.97
N PRO A 58 -2.82 -1.93 14.88
CA PRO A 58 -2.98 -2.74 16.08
C PRO A 58 -1.66 -2.86 16.84
N SER A 59 -1.75 -2.99 18.14
CA SER A 59 -0.63 -3.29 19.04
C SER A 59 -0.88 -4.62 19.73
N PHE A 60 -0.29 -5.67 19.19
CA PHE A 60 -0.37 -7.02 19.76
C PHE A 60 0.43 -7.12 21.05
N VAL A 61 -0.01 -7.98 21.97
CA VAL A 61 0.67 -8.25 23.25
C VAL A 61 2.10 -8.79 23.01
N ARG A 62 2.31 -9.55 21.92
CA ARG A 62 3.59 -10.18 21.61
C ARG A 62 4.08 -9.83 20.21
N GLY A 63 5.39 -9.61 20.07
CA GLY A 63 6.06 -9.48 18.79
C GLY A 63 6.05 -8.09 18.15
N MET A 64 5.44 -7.07 18.79
CA MET A 64 5.34 -5.71 18.21
C MET A 64 6.62 -4.90 18.23
N GLU A 65 7.64 -5.32 18.99
CA GLU A 65 8.85 -4.51 19.17
C GLU A 65 9.55 -4.09 17.85
N PRO A 66 9.69 -4.93 16.82
CA PRO A 66 10.29 -4.50 15.55
C PRO A 66 9.50 -3.38 14.87
N VAL A 67 8.17 -3.45 14.88
CA VAL A 67 7.29 -2.43 14.29
C VAL A 67 7.38 -1.12 15.08
N LEU A 68 7.30 -1.19 16.40
CA LEU A 68 7.38 -0.02 17.27
C LEU A 68 8.76 0.63 17.23
N SER A 69 9.84 -0.16 17.10
CA SER A 69 11.20 0.35 16.94
C SER A 69 11.33 1.12 15.62
N ALA A 70 10.88 0.54 14.52
CA ALA A 70 10.90 1.20 13.21
C ALA A 70 10.13 2.54 13.21
N LEU A 71 8.98 2.60 13.88
CA LEU A 71 8.20 3.83 14.02
C LEU A 71 8.93 4.89 14.88
N ARG A 72 9.55 4.47 16.00
CA ARG A 72 10.33 5.38 16.87
C ARG A 72 11.55 5.93 16.14
N GLU A 73 12.32 5.07 15.48
CA GLU A 73 13.54 5.44 14.74
C GLU A 73 13.23 6.43 13.61
N ALA A 74 12.10 6.23 12.91
CA ALA A 74 11.65 7.14 11.88
C ALA A 74 10.90 8.37 12.42
N ALA A 75 10.68 8.47 13.74
CA ALA A 75 9.86 9.50 14.37
C ALA A 75 8.47 9.62 13.72
N VAL A 76 7.80 8.48 13.50
CA VAL A 76 6.41 8.39 13.00
C VAL A 76 5.46 8.27 14.20
N PRO A 77 4.62 9.29 14.47
CA PRO A 77 3.59 9.18 15.49
C PRO A 77 2.60 8.06 15.15
N CYS A 78 2.13 7.32 16.17
CA CYS A 78 1.15 6.27 15.94
C CYS A 78 0.08 6.20 17.04
N SER A 79 -1.14 5.83 16.62
CA SER A 79 -2.22 5.34 17.49
C SER A 79 -2.18 3.81 17.46
N ALA A 80 -1.49 3.23 18.44
CA ALA A 80 -1.35 1.79 18.60
C ALA A 80 -2.52 1.24 19.41
N ILE A 81 -3.49 0.58 18.75
CA ILE A 81 -4.71 0.06 19.38
C ILE A 81 -4.41 -1.30 19.99
N PRO A 82 -4.50 -1.45 21.33
CA PRO A 82 -4.20 -2.72 21.98
C PRO A 82 -5.12 -3.85 21.52
N VAL A 83 -4.53 -4.98 21.13
CA VAL A 83 -5.26 -6.20 20.76
C VAL A 83 -4.55 -7.41 21.35
N PRO A 84 -5.29 -8.51 21.67
CA PRO A 84 -4.69 -9.74 22.15
C PRO A 84 -3.87 -10.44 21.05
N GLY A 85 -3.12 -11.47 21.44
CA GLY A 85 -2.41 -12.33 20.49
C GLY A 85 -0.98 -11.92 20.20
N ALA A 86 -0.53 -12.20 18.99
CA ALA A 86 0.84 -11.99 18.55
C ALA A 86 0.89 -11.44 17.13
N LEU A 87 1.90 -10.61 16.86
CA LEU A 87 2.21 -10.16 15.50
C LEU A 87 2.45 -11.38 14.59
N ARG A 88 1.84 -11.39 13.42
CA ARG A 88 2.07 -12.44 12.42
C ARG A 88 3.49 -12.38 11.87
N VAL A 89 4.03 -13.55 11.53
CA VAL A 89 5.35 -13.67 10.90
C VAL A 89 5.16 -14.21 9.49
N ASN A 90 5.37 -13.38 8.49
CA ASN A 90 5.45 -13.84 7.10
C ASN A 90 6.83 -14.43 6.84
N MET A 91 6.92 -15.44 5.99
CA MET A 91 8.20 -16.06 5.63
C MET A 91 8.47 -15.91 4.13
N LYS A 92 9.70 -15.50 3.80
CA LYS A 92 10.23 -15.47 2.43
C LYS A 92 11.36 -16.47 2.33
N LEU A 93 11.16 -17.54 1.57
CA LEU A 93 12.16 -18.59 1.33
C LEU A 93 12.90 -18.24 0.04
N MET A 94 14.13 -17.79 0.16
CA MET A 94 14.99 -17.48 -1.00
C MET A 94 15.81 -18.71 -1.36
N ASP A 95 15.52 -19.32 -2.51
CA ASP A 95 16.33 -20.37 -3.12
C ASP A 95 17.42 -19.71 -4.00
N LEU A 96 18.66 -19.73 -3.53
CA LEU A 96 19.76 -19.06 -4.21
C LEU A 96 20.16 -19.82 -5.49
N SER A 97 20.00 -21.15 -5.51
CA SER A 97 20.36 -21.98 -6.68
C SER A 97 19.39 -21.79 -7.85
N ALA A 98 18.10 -21.60 -7.55
CA ALA A 98 17.05 -21.38 -8.54
C ALA A 98 16.76 -19.88 -8.78
N SER A 99 17.35 -18.99 -8.00
CA SER A 99 17.04 -17.54 -8.01
C SER A 99 15.54 -17.26 -7.88
N THR A 100 14.85 -18.01 -6.99
CA THR A 100 13.41 -17.88 -6.76
C THR A 100 13.10 -17.51 -5.31
N VAL A 101 11.95 -16.88 -5.10
CA VAL A 101 11.43 -16.57 -3.77
C VAL A 101 10.05 -17.20 -3.63
N THR A 102 9.86 -17.97 -2.55
CA THR A 102 8.55 -18.50 -2.14
C THR A 102 8.08 -17.75 -0.92
N GLU A 103 6.89 -17.16 -0.99
CA GLU A 103 6.30 -16.41 0.11
C GLU A 103 5.23 -17.23 0.82
N ILE A 104 5.25 -17.20 2.16
CA ILE A 104 4.23 -17.77 3.03
C ILE A 104 3.70 -16.64 3.88
N ASN A 105 2.54 -16.10 3.50
CA ASN A 105 1.90 -15.00 4.18
C ASN A 105 0.88 -15.53 5.20
N MET A 106 1.14 -15.27 6.47
CA MET A 106 0.27 -15.73 7.56
C MET A 106 -0.98 -14.85 7.65
N PRO A 107 -2.16 -15.45 7.95
CA PRO A 107 -3.37 -14.69 8.22
C PRO A 107 -3.18 -13.78 9.43
N SER A 108 -3.89 -12.64 9.44
CA SER A 108 -3.96 -11.74 10.59
C SER A 108 -5.33 -11.86 11.25
N LEU A 109 -5.34 -12.05 12.55
CA LEU A 109 -6.54 -12.00 13.40
C LEU A 109 -6.23 -11.08 14.57
N LEU A 110 -7.12 -10.13 14.89
CA LEU A 110 -6.91 -9.24 16.03
C LEU A 110 -7.43 -9.86 17.34
N GLY A 111 -8.31 -10.86 17.25
CA GLY A 111 -8.80 -11.61 18.41
C GLY A 111 -9.64 -10.78 19.39
N SER A 112 -10.18 -9.65 18.94
CA SER A 112 -10.98 -8.73 19.75
C SER A 112 -12.24 -8.31 19.01
N PRO A 113 -13.43 -8.71 19.43
CA PRO A 113 -14.69 -8.28 18.83
C PRO A 113 -14.91 -6.76 18.89
N GLN A 114 -14.23 -6.06 19.80
CA GLN A 114 -14.30 -4.62 19.95
C GLN A 114 -13.33 -3.86 19.03
N ALA A 115 -12.34 -4.56 18.45
CA ALA A 115 -11.32 -3.93 17.62
C ALA A 115 -11.90 -3.13 16.43
N PRO A 116 -12.86 -3.64 15.63
CA PRO A 116 -13.41 -2.87 14.53
C PRO A 116 -13.95 -1.51 14.98
N ARG A 117 -14.69 -1.46 16.10
CA ARG A 117 -15.23 -0.22 16.63
C ARG A 117 -14.13 0.73 17.11
N ALA A 118 -13.13 0.22 17.83
CA ALA A 118 -12.02 1.03 18.32
C ALA A 118 -11.22 1.66 17.16
N PHE A 119 -11.03 0.92 16.07
CA PHE A 119 -10.40 1.46 14.86
C PHE A 119 -11.26 2.51 14.18
N LEU A 120 -12.59 2.33 14.06
CA LEU A 120 -13.48 3.34 13.49
C LEU A 120 -13.45 4.64 14.30
N ASP A 121 -13.44 4.55 15.62
CA ASP A 121 -13.38 5.72 16.51
C ASP A 121 -12.03 6.45 16.36
N ALA A 122 -10.92 5.73 16.30
CA ALA A 122 -9.60 6.31 16.07
C ALA A 122 -9.47 6.97 14.69
N ILE A 123 -10.01 6.33 13.64
CA ILE A 123 -10.04 6.86 12.26
C ILE A 123 -10.86 8.16 12.22
N ALA A 124 -12.07 8.16 12.80
CA ALA A 124 -12.94 9.33 12.85
C ALA A 124 -12.28 10.51 13.57
N ALA A 125 -11.65 10.24 14.72
CA ALA A 125 -10.94 11.26 15.48
C ALA A 125 -9.76 11.86 14.69
N GLN A 126 -8.96 11.01 14.05
CA GLN A 126 -7.75 11.42 13.33
C GLN A 126 -8.05 12.09 11.99
N ALA A 127 -9.18 11.76 11.34
CA ALA A 127 -9.58 12.34 10.06
C ALA A 127 -9.70 13.88 10.13
N ARG A 128 -10.10 14.45 11.26
CA ARG A 128 -10.24 15.91 11.47
C ARG A 128 -8.91 16.67 11.28
N ALA A 129 -7.78 16.03 11.57
CA ALA A 129 -6.45 16.62 11.44
C ALA A 129 -5.76 16.24 10.14
N SER A 130 -6.43 15.48 9.26
CA SER A 130 -5.83 14.86 8.07
C SER A 130 -6.29 15.53 6.79
N GLY A 131 -5.35 15.86 5.89
CA GLY A 131 -5.65 16.17 4.50
C GLY A 131 -5.94 14.91 3.68
N TRP A 132 -5.27 13.79 4.05
CA TRP A 132 -5.47 12.47 3.47
C TRP A 132 -5.60 11.39 4.55
N LEU A 133 -6.53 10.48 4.34
CA LEU A 133 -6.66 9.22 5.06
C LEU A 133 -6.35 8.07 4.08
N VAL A 134 -5.37 7.26 4.42
CA VAL A 134 -4.94 6.11 3.60
C VAL A 134 -5.40 4.83 4.28
N LEU A 135 -6.35 4.13 3.69
CA LEU A 135 -6.80 2.81 4.12
C LEU A 135 -6.06 1.77 3.28
N THR A 136 -5.09 1.06 3.86
CA THR A 136 -4.22 0.19 3.06
C THR A 136 -4.01 -1.19 3.69
N GLY A 137 -3.94 -2.19 2.82
CA GLY A 137 -3.68 -3.57 3.14
C GLY A 137 -4.92 -4.45 3.26
N SER A 138 -4.69 -5.72 3.54
CA SER A 138 -5.76 -6.68 3.79
C SER A 138 -6.48 -6.40 5.10
N LEU A 139 -7.74 -6.79 5.20
CA LEU A 139 -8.45 -6.81 6.48
C LEU A 139 -7.99 -8.01 7.34
N PRO A 140 -7.95 -7.87 8.68
CA PRO A 140 -7.89 -9.02 9.56
C PRO A 140 -9.09 -9.96 9.29
N GLY A 141 -8.87 -11.28 9.37
CA GLY A 141 -9.90 -12.26 9.05
C GLY A 141 -11.11 -12.27 9.99
N ASP A 142 -11.01 -11.58 11.13
CA ASP A 142 -12.08 -11.37 12.10
C ASP A 142 -12.75 -9.98 11.99
N PHE A 143 -12.44 -9.20 10.93
CA PHE A 143 -13.10 -7.94 10.63
C PHE A 143 -14.25 -8.14 9.63
N PRO A 144 -15.30 -7.31 9.68
CA PRO A 144 -16.35 -7.37 8.67
C PRO A 144 -15.78 -6.96 7.29
N PRO A 145 -16.20 -7.61 6.19
CA PRO A 145 -15.63 -7.34 4.86
C PRO A 145 -15.89 -5.93 4.35
N ASP A 146 -16.90 -5.25 4.88
CA ASP A 146 -17.26 -3.85 4.57
C ASP A 146 -16.58 -2.84 5.50
N PHE A 147 -15.61 -3.26 6.31
CA PHE A 147 -14.95 -2.38 7.29
C PHE A 147 -14.37 -1.10 6.65
N TYR A 148 -13.78 -1.19 5.46
CA TYR A 148 -13.26 -0.01 4.78
C TYR A 148 -14.37 0.94 4.33
N ALA A 149 -15.52 0.44 3.93
CA ALA A 149 -16.70 1.30 3.65
C ALA A 149 -17.18 2.01 4.91
N GLN A 150 -17.23 1.30 6.05
CA GLN A 150 -17.57 1.90 7.34
C GLN A 150 -16.55 2.96 7.77
N ALA A 151 -15.25 2.71 7.55
CA ALA A 151 -14.16 3.65 7.85
C ALA A 151 -14.26 4.92 7.01
N ILE A 152 -14.56 4.80 5.71
CA ILE A 152 -14.81 5.93 4.80
C ILE A 152 -15.98 6.75 5.30
N ALA A 153 -17.12 6.12 5.62
CA ALA A 153 -18.31 6.79 6.11
C ALA A 153 -18.05 7.51 7.45
N ALA A 154 -17.33 6.86 8.38
CA ALA A 154 -16.95 7.45 9.67
C ALA A 154 -16.05 8.69 9.49
N ALA A 155 -15.03 8.60 8.64
CA ALA A 155 -14.14 9.72 8.34
C ALA A 155 -14.89 10.89 7.69
N ARG A 156 -15.72 10.63 6.68
CA ARG A 156 -16.49 11.68 5.99
C ARG A 156 -17.48 12.39 6.90
N LYS A 157 -18.10 11.69 7.85
CA LYS A 157 -18.99 12.28 8.83
C LYS A 157 -18.28 13.34 9.70
N GLU A 158 -17.04 13.05 10.09
CA GLU A 158 -16.28 13.91 11.02
C GLU A 158 -15.42 14.95 10.28
N ALA A 159 -14.99 14.65 9.07
CA ALA A 159 -14.11 15.48 8.27
C ALA A 159 -14.44 15.36 6.76
N PRO A 160 -15.49 16.02 6.28
CA PRO A 160 -15.92 15.92 4.87
C PRO A 160 -14.85 16.37 3.85
N ALA A 161 -13.91 17.23 4.27
CA ALA A 161 -12.80 17.70 3.42
C ALA A 161 -11.58 16.77 3.42
N CYS A 162 -11.53 15.76 4.30
CA CYS A 162 -10.45 14.78 4.30
C CYS A 162 -10.58 13.86 3.09
N ARG A 163 -9.53 13.80 2.25
CA ARG A 163 -9.50 12.89 1.12
C ARG A 163 -9.13 11.49 1.56
N ILE A 164 -9.69 10.51 0.87
CA ILE A 164 -9.55 9.10 1.26
C ILE A 164 -8.95 8.31 0.10
N LEU A 165 -7.80 7.68 0.36
CA LEU A 165 -7.22 6.68 -0.53
C LEU A 165 -7.54 5.29 0.02
N LEU A 166 -8.03 4.40 -0.86
CA LEU A 166 -8.25 2.99 -0.57
C LEU A 166 -7.30 2.13 -1.42
N ASP A 167 -6.39 1.42 -0.75
CA ASP A 167 -5.48 0.42 -1.33
C ASP A 167 -5.75 -0.94 -0.69
N ALA A 168 -6.79 -1.61 -1.18
CA ALA A 168 -7.23 -2.92 -0.72
C ALA A 168 -7.45 -3.84 -1.93
N GLU A 169 -7.69 -5.12 -1.66
CA GLU A 169 -7.93 -6.14 -2.68
C GLU A 169 -9.25 -6.87 -2.43
N GLY A 170 -9.77 -7.53 -3.47
CA GLY A 170 -10.93 -8.41 -3.38
C GLY A 170 -12.21 -7.73 -2.89
N GLU A 171 -12.93 -8.43 -2.02
CA GLU A 171 -14.23 -7.97 -1.50
C GLU A 171 -14.16 -6.65 -0.70
N PRO A 172 -13.16 -6.42 0.16
CA PRO A 172 -12.98 -5.14 0.83
C PRO A 172 -12.81 -3.93 -0.11
N LEU A 173 -12.12 -4.11 -1.25
CA LEU A 173 -12.01 -3.07 -2.28
C LEU A 173 -13.37 -2.83 -2.95
N ARG A 174 -14.06 -3.90 -3.34
CA ARG A 174 -15.38 -3.81 -3.99
C ARG A 174 -16.42 -3.11 -3.12
N LEU A 175 -16.48 -3.46 -1.84
CA LEU A 175 -17.40 -2.82 -0.88
C LEU A 175 -16.97 -1.38 -0.55
N GLY A 176 -15.67 -1.13 -0.44
CA GLY A 176 -15.14 0.19 -0.17
C GLY A 176 -15.37 1.19 -1.30
N LEU A 177 -15.41 0.74 -2.56
CA LEU A 177 -15.74 1.57 -3.73
C LEU A 177 -17.16 2.17 -3.63
N ALA A 178 -18.14 1.43 -3.10
CA ALA A 178 -19.48 1.93 -2.91
C ALA A 178 -19.57 3.12 -1.91
N ALA A 179 -18.53 3.33 -1.10
CA ALA A 179 -18.41 4.49 -0.21
C ALA A 179 -17.68 5.68 -0.86
N HIS A 180 -17.40 5.61 -2.17
CA HIS A 180 -16.78 6.66 -3.00
C HIS A 180 -15.48 7.23 -2.42
N PRO A 181 -14.38 6.45 -2.35
CA PRO A 181 -13.07 6.98 -2.00
C PRO A 181 -12.59 7.98 -3.05
N ASP A 182 -11.77 8.97 -2.63
CA ASP A 182 -11.22 9.97 -3.55
C ASP A 182 -10.13 9.39 -4.46
N MET A 183 -9.46 8.34 -4.00
CA MET A 183 -8.42 7.66 -4.77
C MET A 183 -8.42 6.16 -4.48
N ILE A 184 -8.17 5.36 -5.51
CA ILE A 184 -7.88 3.93 -5.36
C ILE A 184 -6.55 3.59 -6.05
N LYS A 185 -5.89 2.53 -5.57
CA LYS A 185 -4.68 2.01 -6.21
C LYS A 185 -4.74 0.49 -6.42
N PRO A 186 -5.46 -0.04 -7.39
CA PRO A 186 -5.34 -1.44 -7.77
C PRO A 186 -4.06 -1.69 -8.58
N ASN A 187 -3.52 -2.91 -8.53
CA ASN A 187 -2.69 -3.40 -9.62
C ASN A 187 -3.59 -3.93 -10.75
N ARG A 188 -2.99 -4.29 -11.91
CA ARG A 188 -3.77 -4.78 -13.06
C ARG A 188 -4.63 -5.99 -12.72
N HIS A 189 -4.09 -6.95 -11.95
CA HIS A 189 -4.81 -8.16 -11.57
C HIS A 189 -5.98 -7.86 -10.60
N GLU A 190 -5.76 -6.99 -9.62
CA GLU A 190 -6.83 -6.52 -8.71
C GLU A 190 -7.93 -5.80 -9.49
N LEU A 191 -7.57 -5.01 -10.50
CA LEU A 191 -8.54 -4.32 -11.37
C LEU A 191 -9.32 -5.33 -12.23
N GLU A 192 -8.69 -6.37 -12.77
CA GLU A 192 -9.34 -7.47 -13.49
C GLU A 192 -10.36 -8.19 -12.59
N LEU A 193 -9.97 -8.53 -11.37
CA LEU A 193 -10.86 -9.16 -10.38
C LEU A 193 -12.04 -8.25 -10.00
N LEU A 194 -11.79 -6.97 -9.82
CA LEU A 194 -12.80 -5.98 -9.47
C LEU A 194 -13.86 -5.84 -10.56
N THR A 195 -13.44 -5.88 -11.82
CA THR A 195 -14.30 -5.62 -12.98
C THR A 195 -14.88 -6.88 -13.63
N GLY A 196 -14.31 -8.04 -13.28
CA GLY A 196 -14.66 -9.33 -13.87
C GLY A 196 -14.28 -9.45 -15.35
N ARG A 197 -13.32 -8.65 -15.82
CA ARG A 197 -12.90 -8.58 -17.23
C ARG A 197 -11.38 -8.74 -17.35
N PRO A 198 -10.88 -9.47 -18.35
CA PRO A 198 -9.45 -9.49 -18.63
C PRO A 198 -8.99 -8.13 -19.18
N LEU A 199 -7.91 -7.60 -18.64
CA LEU A 199 -7.32 -6.31 -19.01
C LEU A 199 -5.89 -6.51 -19.56
N SER A 200 -5.80 -7.25 -20.67
CA SER A 200 -4.52 -7.69 -21.23
C SER A 200 -3.70 -6.59 -21.91
N THR A 201 -4.30 -5.43 -22.23
CA THR A 201 -3.62 -4.30 -22.86
C THR A 201 -3.67 -3.04 -21.99
N LYS A 202 -2.76 -2.10 -22.23
CA LYS A 202 -2.76 -0.79 -21.53
C LYS A 202 -4.05 -0.02 -21.80
N GLU A 203 -4.58 -0.12 -23.03
CA GLU A 203 -5.83 0.53 -23.46
C GLU A 203 -7.03 0.00 -22.68
N ALA A 204 -7.08 -1.33 -22.45
CA ALA A 204 -8.14 -1.94 -21.65
C ALA A 204 -8.07 -1.47 -20.19
N VAL A 205 -6.88 -1.42 -19.61
CA VAL A 205 -6.65 -0.87 -18.25
C VAL A 205 -7.07 0.59 -18.18
N ALA A 206 -6.67 1.41 -19.15
CA ALA A 206 -7.00 2.84 -19.17
C ALA A 206 -8.51 3.09 -19.35
N SER A 207 -9.16 2.34 -20.24
CA SER A 207 -10.62 2.42 -20.43
C SER A 207 -11.37 2.10 -19.15
N GLU A 208 -10.92 1.08 -18.42
CA GLU A 208 -11.53 0.66 -17.16
C GLU A 208 -11.25 1.65 -16.02
N ALA A 209 -10.02 2.17 -15.91
CA ALA A 209 -9.70 3.23 -14.96
C ALA A 209 -10.54 4.49 -15.21
N ALA A 210 -10.67 4.93 -16.47
CA ALA A 210 -11.51 6.05 -16.85
C ALA A 210 -13.02 5.78 -16.59
N ARG A 211 -13.49 4.54 -16.69
CA ARG A 211 -14.85 4.15 -16.31
C ARG A 211 -15.07 4.36 -14.80
N LEU A 212 -14.16 3.90 -13.96
CA LEU A 212 -14.26 4.06 -12.51
C LEU A 212 -14.23 5.55 -12.10
N VAL A 213 -13.45 6.39 -12.81
CA VAL A 213 -13.49 7.85 -12.61
C VAL A 213 -14.87 8.40 -12.92
N ARG A 214 -15.50 8.01 -14.04
CA ARG A 214 -16.88 8.43 -14.38
C ARG A 214 -17.93 7.92 -13.38
N GLU A 215 -17.65 6.83 -12.68
CA GLU A 215 -18.49 6.27 -11.61
C GLU A 215 -18.25 6.92 -10.24
N GLY A 216 -17.40 7.94 -10.17
CA GLY A 216 -17.26 8.80 -8.99
C GLY A 216 -15.97 8.60 -8.18
N VAL A 217 -15.02 7.79 -8.64
CA VAL A 217 -13.67 7.75 -8.05
C VAL A 217 -12.87 8.95 -8.55
N GLY A 218 -12.32 9.77 -7.66
CA GLY A 218 -11.57 10.97 -8.06
C GLY A 218 -10.29 10.66 -8.83
N ILE A 219 -9.49 9.69 -8.35
CA ILE A 219 -8.22 9.26 -8.96
C ILE A 219 -8.14 7.72 -8.95
N VAL A 220 -7.83 7.13 -10.09
CA VAL A 220 -7.51 5.69 -10.22
C VAL A 220 -6.05 5.56 -10.63
N LEU A 221 -5.22 5.06 -9.71
CA LEU A 221 -3.80 4.81 -9.93
C LEU A 221 -3.58 3.32 -10.12
N VAL A 222 -3.20 2.88 -11.32
CA VAL A 222 -3.00 1.45 -11.62
C VAL A 222 -1.53 1.14 -11.77
N SER A 223 -1.02 0.15 -11.02
CA SER A 223 0.30 -0.41 -11.24
C SER A 223 0.22 -1.63 -12.17
N MET A 224 1.14 -1.72 -13.14
CA MET A 224 1.14 -2.75 -14.18
C MET A 224 2.50 -3.46 -14.29
N ASP A 225 3.21 -3.61 -13.19
CA ASP A 225 4.54 -4.24 -13.12
C ASP A 225 5.50 -3.66 -14.19
N VAL A 226 6.03 -4.52 -15.06
CA VAL A 226 6.88 -4.10 -16.20
C VAL A 226 6.15 -3.19 -17.20
N GLY A 227 4.83 -3.14 -17.17
CA GLY A 227 4.02 -2.24 -18.00
C GLY A 227 3.99 -0.79 -17.49
N GLY A 228 4.59 -0.51 -16.33
CA GLY A 228 4.63 0.82 -15.73
C GLY A 228 3.43 1.14 -14.85
N SER A 229 2.97 2.38 -14.88
CA SER A 229 1.83 2.84 -14.07
C SER A 229 0.94 3.79 -14.87
N LEU A 230 -0.35 3.80 -14.53
CA LEU A 230 -1.35 4.64 -15.14
C LEU A 230 -2.10 5.41 -14.06
N LEU A 231 -2.37 6.68 -14.29
CA LEU A 231 -3.22 7.52 -13.45
C LEU A 231 -4.35 8.10 -14.29
N ALA A 232 -5.58 7.79 -13.91
CA ALA A 232 -6.78 8.38 -14.48
C ALA A 232 -7.47 9.29 -13.45
N ALA A 233 -7.90 10.46 -13.89
CA ALA A 233 -8.71 11.40 -13.13
C ALA A 233 -9.62 12.16 -14.09
N GLU A 234 -10.51 13.01 -13.56
CA GLU A 234 -11.36 13.84 -14.43
C GLU A 234 -10.52 14.70 -15.36
N GLY A 235 -10.71 14.54 -16.66
CA GLY A 235 -9.96 15.27 -17.71
C GLY A 235 -8.48 14.90 -17.86
N ALA A 236 -8.00 13.84 -17.18
CA ALA A 236 -6.60 13.44 -17.26
C ALA A 236 -6.46 11.92 -17.36
N LEU A 237 -5.64 11.47 -18.30
CA LEU A 237 -5.14 10.12 -18.40
C LEU A 237 -3.62 10.20 -18.62
N LEU A 238 -2.86 9.77 -17.62
CA LEU A 238 -1.40 9.85 -17.60
C LEU A 238 -0.82 8.45 -17.51
N CYS A 239 0.21 8.18 -18.30
CA CYS A 239 0.94 6.93 -18.28
C CYS A 239 2.41 7.17 -18.02
N ALA A 240 3.03 6.30 -17.23
CA ALA A 240 4.47 6.24 -17.01
C ALA A 240 4.97 4.84 -17.32
N GLU A 241 6.06 4.73 -18.08
CA GLU A 241 6.70 3.43 -18.30
C GLU A 241 7.53 3.00 -17.10
N ALA A 242 7.70 1.69 -16.94
CA ALA A 242 8.61 1.15 -15.95
C ALA A 242 10.06 1.53 -16.30
N VAL A 243 10.81 2.00 -15.31
CA VAL A 243 12.24 2.26 -15.49
C VAL A 243 13.01 0.95 -15.26
N PRO A 244 13.76 0.45 -16.26
CA PRO A 244 14.54 -0.78 -16.11
C PRO A 244 15.63 -0.60 -15.04
N VAL A 245 15.61 -1.48 -14.03
CA VAL A 245 16.59 -1.55 -12.95
C VAL A 245 16.84 -3.01 -12.55
N PRO A 246 17.99 -3.35 -11.97
CA PRO A 246 18.15 -4.64 -11.30
C PRO A 246 17.11 -4.80 -10.20
N VAL A 247 16.42 -5.94 -10.19
CA VAL A 247 15.33 -6.20 -9.22
C VAL A 247 15.92 -6.77 -7.93
N PHE A 248 15.84 -5.99 -6.86
CA PHE A 248 16.16 -6.45 -5.51
C PHE A 248 14.91 -7.05 -4.82
N THR A 249 13.77 -6.34 -4.91
CA THR A 249 12.47 -6.79 -4.40
C THR A 249 11.34 -6.10 -5.15
N THR A 250 10.22 -6.79 -5.34
CA THR A 250 8.97 -6.17 -5.85
C THR A 250 7.94 -5.94 -4.76
N VAL A 251 8.14 -6.58 -3.60
CA VAL A 251 7.22 -6.46 -2.45
C VAL A 251 7.35 -5.09 -1.83
N GLY A 252 6.26 -4.33 -1.76
CA GLY A 252 6.26 -2.95 -1.27
C GLY A 252 6.42 -1.88 -2.36
N ALA A 253 6.61 -2.27 -3.63
CA ALA A 253 6.65 -1.31 -4.75
C ALA A 253 5.35 -0.52 -4.88
N GLY A 254 4.19 -1.19 -4.70
CA GLY A 254 2.88 -0.54 -4.68
C GLY A 254 2.71 0.44 -3.50
N ASP A 255 3.24 0.09 -2.32
CA ASP A 255 3.24 0.97 -1.14
C ASP A 255 4.09 2.22 -1.41
N SER A 256 5.23 2.03 -2.09
CA SER A 256 6.13 3.11 -2.49
C SER A 256 5.53 4.02 -3.55
N LEU A 257 4.80 3.45 -4.52
CA LEU A 257 4.04 4.20 -5.51
C LEU A 257 3.00 5.12 -4.83
N VAL A 258 2.23 4.59 -3.88
CA VAL A 258 1.25 5.35 -3.08
C VAL A 258 1.92 6.48 -2.31
N ALA A 259 2.98 6.18 -1.56
CA ALA A 259 3.66 7.18 -0.74
C ALA A 259 4.25 8.31 -1.58
N GLY A 260 4.89 7.98 -2.71
CA GLY A 260 5.42 8.98 -3.65
C GLY A 260 4.31 9.86 -4.24
N CYS A 261 3.21 9.29 -4.72
CA CYS A 261 2.07 10.07 -5.21
C CYS A 261 1.50 11.01 -4.14
N LEU A 262 1.27 10.52 -2.94
CA LEU A 262 0.69 11.30 -1.86
C LEU A 262 1.61 12.40 -1.35
N SER A 263 2.93 12.22 -1.40
CA SER A 263 3.89 13.27 -1.01
C SER A 263 3.74 14.54 -1.86
N VAL A 264 3.26 14.39 -3.09
CA VAL A 264 2.97 15.49 -4.01
C VAL A 264 1.52 15.96 -3.90
N LEU A 265 0.55 15.04 -3.84
CA LEU A 265 -0.88 15.38 -3.86
C LEU A 265 -1.37 16.01 -2.54
N GLU A 266 -0.69 15.76 -1.42
CA GLU A 266 -1.07 16.37 -0.14
C GLU A 266 -0.90 17.90 -0.17
N PRO A 267 0.28 18.45 -0.52
CA PRO A 267 0.44 19.90 -0.66
C PRO A 267 -0.16 20.46 -1.95
N ARG A 268 -0.21 19.68 -3.04
CA ARG A 268 -0.60 20.14 -4.39
C ARG A 268 -1.60 19.18 -5.06
N PRO A 269 -2.87 19.24 -4.70
CA PRO A 269 -3.90 18.24 -5.07
C PRO A 269 -4.15 18.06 -6.58
N ARG A 270 -3.70 18.98 -7.42
CA ARG A 270 -3.88 18.94 -8.89
C ARG A 270 -2.59 18.63 -9.65
N ALA A 271 -1.48 18.43 -8.97
CA ALA A 271 -0.19 18.12 -9.60
C ALA A 271 -0.09 16.63 -9.97
N LEU A 272 -1.02 16.15 -10.81
CA LEU A 272 -1.19 14.71 -11.11
C LEU A 272 0.03 14.12 -11.83
N GLU A 273 0.62 14.84 -12.79
CA GLU A 273 1.81 14.40 -13.52
C GLU A 273 3.02 14.26 -12.58
N GLU A 274 3.26 15.28 -11.75
CA GLU A 274 4.35 15.23 -10.76
C GLU A 274 4.12 14.13 -9.72
N ALA A 275 2.85 13.90 -9.32
CA ALA A 275 2.49 12.84 -8.40
C ALA A 275 2.79 11.45 -9.00
N LEU A 276 2.37 11.21 -10.25
CA LEU A 276 2.69 9.95 -10.94
C LEU A 276 4.20 9.77 -11.09
N ARG A 277 4.94 10.82 -11.48
CA ARG A 277 6.40 10.82 -11.62
C ARG A 277 7.09 10.45 -10.31
N MET A 278 6.73 11.11 -9.20
CA MET A 278 7.29 10.82 -7.88
C MET A 278 6.91 9.42 -7.40
N GLY A 279 5.67 8.99 -7.62
CA GLY A 279 5.22 7.63 -7.27
C GLY A 279 6.05 6.55 -7.98
N VAL A 280 6.24 6.69 -9.30
CA VAL A 280 7.04 5.75 -10.10
C VAL A 280 8.53 5.80 -9.70
N ALA A 281 9.08 6.99 -9.38
CA ALA A 281 10.44 7.12 -8.88
C ALA A 281 10.64 6.36 -7.55
N CYS A 282 9.71 6.52 -6.60
CA CYS A 282 9.74 5.82 -5.32
C CYS A 282 9.62 4.29 -5.51
N ALA A 283 8.69 3.84 -6.36
CA ALA A 283 8.53 2.42 -6.66
C ALA A 283 9.80 1.84 -7.31
N THR A 284 10.41 2.55 -8.27
CA THR A 284 11.66 2.15 -8.93
C THR A 284 12.83 2.07 -7.94
N ALA A 285 13.01 3.09 -7.09
CA ALA A 285 14.04 3.10 -6.07
C ALA A 285 13.88 1.93 -5.10
N HIS A 286 12.64 1.64 -4.70
CA HIS A 286 12.33 0.49 -3.84
C HIS A 286 12.69 -0.84 -4.52
N VAL A 287 12.26 -1.04 -5.77
CA VAL A 287 12.57 -2.25 -6.56
C VAL A 287 14.08 -2.44 -6.71
N ALA A 288 14.83 -1.36 -6.89
CA ALA A 288 16.29 -1.38 -7.00
C ALA A 288 17.01 -1.56 -5.64
N GLY A 289 16.29 -1.59 -4.50
CA GLY A 289 16.91 -1.69 -3.17
C GLY A 289 17.56 -0.39 -2.69
N CYS A 290 17.21 0.75 -3.31
CA CYS A 290 17.78 2.08 -3.00
C CYS A 290 16.95 2.88 -1.95
N GLY A 291 15.94 2.26 -1.35
CA GLY A 291 15.12 2.88 -0.30
C GLY A 291 14.45 4.18 -0.75
N ALA A 292 14.63 5.27 0.00
CA ALA A 292 14.00 6.56 -0.28
C ALA A 292 14.73 7.43 -1.33
N GLN A 293 15.74 6.91 -2.03
CA GLN A 293 16.52 7.67 -3.01
C GLN A 293 15.80 7.84 -4.37
N ALA A 294 14.54 8.28 -4.32
CA ALA A 294 13.70 8.46 -5.50
C ALA A 294 14.24 9.52 -6.48
N ASP A 295 14.88 10.57 -5.98
CA ASP A 295 15.34 11.71 -6.77
C ASP A 295 16.27 11.31 -7.92
N SER A 296 17.09 10.27 -7.74
CA SER A 296 17.99 9.77 -8.78
C SER A 296 17.25 9.14 -9.98
N TYR A 297 15.99 8.78 -9.81
CA TYR A 297 15.16 8.17 -10.85
C TYR A 297 14.23 9.17 -11.55
N LEU A 298 13.92 10.33 -10.93
CA LEU A 298 13.01 11.32 -11.48
C LEU A 298 13.34 11.73 -12.94
N PRO A 299 14.62 11.97 -13.33
CA PRO A 299 14.94 12.36 -14.71
C PRO A 299 14.71 11.23 -15.74
N ARG A 300 14.60 9.99 -15.29
CA ARG A 300 14.41 8.81 -16.16
C ARG A 300 12.95 8.50 -16.43
N ILE A 301 12.02 9.12 -15.70
CA ILE A 301 10.59 8.83 -15.80
C ILE A 301 9.96 9.78 -16.82
N GLN A 302 9.43 9.17 -17.87
CA GLN A 302 8.67 9.86 -18.90
C GLN A 302 7.18 9.68 -18.60
N ILE A 303 6.44 10.78 -18.68
CA ILE A 303 4.98 10.79 -18.51
C ILE A 303 4.37 11.16 -19.87
N TYR A 304 3.38 10.39 -20.27
CA TYR A 304 2.63 10.59 -21.51
C TYR A 304 1.18 10.92 -21.14
N SER A 305 0.59 11.85 -21.87
CA SER A 305 -0.85 12.15 -21.80
C SER A 305 -1.60 11.32 -22.83
N GLY A 306 -2.55 10.48 -22.39
CA GLY A 306 -3.25 9.55 -23.25
C GLY A 306 -2.50 8.24 -23.49
N LEU A 307 -3.06 7.42 -24.36
CA LEU A 307 -2.43 6.22 -24.91
C LEU A 307 -2.16 6.53 -26.39
N GLU A 308 -0.93 6.84 -26.72
CA GLU A 308 -0.45 6.87 -28.11
C GLU A 308 0.00 5.49 -28.56
#